data_27d9afc8baf9802183a766255dbc7025
#
_entry.id   27d9afc8baf9802183a766255dbc7025
#
_cell.length_a   1.000
_cell.length_b   1.000
_cell.length_c   1.000
_cell.angle_alpha   90.00
_cell.angle_beta   90.00
_cell.angle_gamma   90.00
#
_symmetry.space_group_name_H-M   'P 1'
#
loop_
_entity.id
_entity.type
_entity.pdbx_description
1 polymer ?
#
loop_
_entity_poly.entity_id
_entity_poly.type
_entity_poly.pdbx_seq_one_letter_code
_entity_poly.pdbx_strand_id
1 'polypeptide(L)'
;MSNHSIAGFALCATLLGTGLTSAFAADETLRSLADKNNIYIGAILNSQWFNGGLPANYEQIHKTQFNIVVAENEMKFDATEPQEGRFNYNNGDKMVKYAQQNGMRVRGHALAWHSQVPNWVNNYKNDKQKLLKVLKNHIENVVGHWKGQVAEWDVVNEAISNNEPQWRSYSVWYQGIGPEFIDSAFVWTHAVDPDAELCYNDYNLEQGINPKAKAGFLLEQVKRWVANGIPIHCVGSQTHVEDTTTDKHFIGSPDSLRSLAKELAKLNVKLKITELDIGFKSGINVSKSDLERQGQTFRQYLDIVLEEPNVDTYLIWGVSDKWSWLGGLNRQKGLIYDDNLQPKPAFDSIMVRLQTYEPPKDTAKIDSTVKDSSAKDSTAKDSTDAIRTIPSLSGLSMHLSDRTLFITGATAAKVEVFDMQGRPVFSAKNVKGSVDLKVADGLYVVRIREGSKSLMQRISLK
;
A
#
# COMPACT_ATOMS: atom_id res chain seq x y z
N MET A 1 -86.00 -26.58 -33.43
CA MET A 1 -86.29 -25.96 -32.14
C MET A 1 -85.26 -26.41 -31.13
N SER A 2 -84.79 -25.47 -30.36
CA SER A 2 -83.85 -25.53 -29.21
C SER A 2 -82.39 -25.89 -29.47
N ASN A 3 -81.62 -24.87 -29.40
CA ASN A 3 -80.18 -24.82 -29.27
C ASN A 3 -79.71 -25.33 -27.88
N HIS A 4 -78.58 -26.07 -27.87
CA HIS A 4 -77.77 -26.15 -26.70
C HIS A 4 -76.27 -25.95 -27.09
N SER A 5 -75.73 -24.79 -26.72
CA SER A 5 -74.32 -24.47 -26.82
C SER A 5 -73.57 -25.19 -25.71
N ILE A 6 -72.49 -25.85 -26.04
CA ILE A 6 -71.50 -26.34 -25.08
C ILE A 6 -70.28 -25.44 -25.22
N ALA A 7 -69.98 -24.64 -24.15
CA ALA A 7 -68.75 -23.82 -24.02
C ALA A 7 -67.60 -24.70 -23.60
N GLY A 8 -66.60 -24.82 -24.47
CA GLY A 8 -65.29 -25.43 -24.11
C GLY A 8 -64.38 -24.42 -23.43
N PHE A 9 -63.98 -24.69 -22.19
CA PHE A 9 -62.93 -23.95 -21.49
C PHE A 9 -61.55 -24.42 -21.98
N ALA A 10 -60.86 -23.53 -22.67
CA ALA A 10 -59.44 -23.73 -22.98
C ALA A 10 -58.61 -23.15 -21.80
N LEU A 11 -57.92 -24.06 -21.09
CA LEU A 11 -57.00 -23.70 -20.00
C LEU A 11 -55.66 -23.28 -20.63
N CYS A 12 -55.39 -21.96 -20.70
CA CYS A 12 -54.12 -21.41 -21.11
C CYS A 12 -53.17 -21.43 -19.91
N ALA A 13 -52.26 -22.41 -19.87
CA ALA A 13 -51.18 -22.43 -18.90
C ALA A 13 -50.08 -21.43 -19.33
N THR A 14 -50.08 -20.23 -18.74
CA THR A 14 -48.96 -19.28 -18.84
C THR A 14 -47.85 -19.76 -17.95
N LEU A 15 -46.78 -20.29 -18.54
CA LEU A 15 -45.48 -20.46 -17.91
C LEU A 15 -44.88 -19.08 -17.66
N LEU A 16 -45.01 -18.60 -16.43
CA LEU A 16 -44.21 -17.50 -15.90
C LEU A 16 -42.77 -18.01 -15.71
N GLY A 17 -41.95 -17.76 -16.71
CA GLY A 17 -40.52 -17.83 -16.56
C GLY A 17 -40.07 -16.75 -15.56
N THR A 18 -39.84 -17.14 -14.30
CA THR A 18 -39.15 -16.30 -13.33
C THR A 18 -37.69 -16.18 -13.74
N GLY A 19 -37.41 -15.19 -14.58
CA GLY A 19 -36.04 -14.69 -14.71
C GLY A 19 -35.63 -14.17 -13.32
N LEU A 20 -34.76 -14.89 -12.65
CA LEU A 20 -34.02 -14.37 -11.50
C LEU A 20 -33.10 -13.26 -12.02
N THR A 21 -33.66 -12.07 -12.22
CA THR A 21 -32.86 -10.84 -12.11
C THR A 21 -32.56 -10.71 -10.63
N SER A 22 -31.31 -11.04 -10.24
CA SER A 22 -30.78 -10.61 -8.96
C SER A 22 -30.88 -9.08 -8.95
N ALA A 23 -31.94 -8.56 -8.32
CA ALA A 23 -32.00 -7.15 -7.98
C ALA A 23 -30.87 -6.94 -6.97
N PHE A 24 -29.77 -6.35 -7.45
CA PHE A 24 -28.77 -5.79 -6.56
C PHE A 24 -29.51 -4.81 -5.64
N ALA A 25 -29.33 -4.97 -4.33
CA ALA A 25 -29.82 -3.96 -3.39
C ALA A 25 -29.27 -2.61 -3.84
N ALA A 26 -30.10 -1.59 -3.95
CA ALA A 26 -29.82 -0.32 -4.63
C ALA A 26 -28.63 0.50 -4.05
N ASP A 27 -27.95 -0.01 -3.02
CA ASP A 27 -26.92 0.69 -2.24
C ASP A 27 -25.55 -0.01 -2.18
N GLU A 28 -25.34 -1.18 -2.79
CA GLU A 28 -24.05 -1.88 -2.73
C GLU A 28 -23.07 -1.33 -3.78
N THR A 29 -21.93 -0.83 -3.32
CA THR A 29 -20.82 -0.32 -4.16
C THR A 29 -19.55 -1.08 -3.83
N LEU A 30 -18.52 -0.98 -4.70
CA LEU A 30 -17.19 -1.52 -4.35
C LEU A 30 -16.71 -0.98 -3.01
N ARG A 31 -16.93 0.29 -2.75
CA ARG A 31 -16.59 0.97 -1.50
C ARG A 31 -17.30 0.35 -0.29
N SER A 32 -18.62 0.26 -0.32
CA SER A 32 -19.39 -0.25 0.82
C SER A 32 -19.04 -1.71 1.15
N LEU A 33 -18.76 -2.51 0.12
CA LEU A 33 -18.31 -3.89 0.29
C LEU A 33 -16.85 -3.98 0.77
N ALA A 34 -15.98 -3.08 0.32
CA ALA A 34 -14.61 -2.98 0.82
C ALA A 34 -14.59 -2.59 2.30
N ASP A 35 -15.39 -1.58 2.69
CA ASP A 35 -15.52 -1.14 4.08
C ASP A 35 -16.03 -2.27 4.98
N LYS A 36 -17.02 -3.05 4.53
CA LYS A 36 -17.53 -4.24 5.22
C LYS A 36 -16.46 -5.31 5.45
N ASN A 37 -15.50 -5.42 4.54
CA ASN A 37 -14.42 -6.40 4.59
C ASN A 37 -13.11 -5.86 5.20
N ASN A 38 -13.10 -4.62 5.68
CA ASN A 38 -11.91 -3.93 6.22
C ASN A 38 -10.73 -3.92 5.26
N ILE A 39 -10.98 -3.63 3.98
CA ILE A 39 -9.97 -3.46 2.94
C ILE A 39 -10.11 -2.11 2.25
N TYR A 40 -9.05 -1.67 1.59
CA TYR A 40 -9.06 -0.47 0.78
C TYR A 40 -9.15 -0.84 -0.70
N ILE A 41 -10.20 -0.35 -1.38
CA ILE A 41 -10.34 -0.41 -2.83
C ILE A 41 -10.29 1.01 -3.37
N GLY A 42 -9.39 1.27 -4.32
CA GLY A 42 -9.19 2.61 -4.83
C GLY A 42 -8.76 2.71 -6.27
N ALA A 43 -8.65 3.95 -6.72
CA ALA A 43 -8.08 4.28 -8.01
C ALA A 43 -7.28 5.59 -7.94
N ILE A 44 -6.41 5.81 -8.95
CA ILE A 44 -5.78 7.12 -9.11
C ILE A 44 -6.85 8.19 -9.34
N LEU A 45 -6.57 9.40 -8.84
CA LEU A 45 -7.24 10.60 -9.34
C LEU A 45 -6.45 11.09 -10.55
N ASN A 46 -7.05 10.92 -11.75
CA ASN A 46 -6.38 11.22 -13.00
C ASN A 46 -6.02 12.71 -13.11
N SER A 47 -4.85 13.01 -13.66
CA SER A 47 -4.32 14.38 -13.78
C SER A 47 -5.24 15.36 -14.50
N GLN A 48 -6.11 14.89 -15.40
CA GLN A 48 -7.08 15.76 -16.08
C GLN A 48 -8.18 16.29 -15.15
N TRP A 49 -8.43 15.61 -14.01
CA TRP A 49 -9.41 16.07 -13.00
C TRP A 49 -9.05 17.46 -12.48
N PHE A 50 -7.76 17.73 -12.23
CA PHE A 50 -7.30 18.98 -11.65
C PHE A 50 -7.54 20.21 -12.55
N ASN A 51 -7.73 19.98 -13.83
CA ASN A 51 -7.98 21.01 -14.85
C ASN A 51 -9.42 21.01 -15.36
N GLY A 52 -10.33 20.23 -14.74
CA GLY A 52 -11.72 20.10 -15.18
C GLY A 52 -11.89 19.34 -16.51
N GLY A 53 -10.89 18.53 -16.89
CA GLY A 53 -10.88 17.76 -18.15
C GLY A 53 -11.69 16.46 -18.11
N LEU A 54 -12.24 16.08 -16.94
CA LEU A 54 -13.04 14.86 -16.79
C LEU A 54 -14.53 15.19 -16.67
N PRO A 55 -15.40 14.33 -17.20
CA PRO A 55 -16.84 14.50 -17.05
C PRO A 55 -17.31 14.26 -15.61
N ALA A 56 -18.43 14.87 -15.21
CA ALA A 56 -18.94 14.80 -13.84
C ALA A 56 -19.23 13.37 -13.37
N ASN A 57 -19.65 12.47 -14.26
CA ASN A 57 -19.89 11.07 -13.91
C ASN A 57 -18.59 10.29 -13.61
N TYR A 58 -17.42 10.71 -14.10
CA TYR A 58 -16.14 10.13 -13.69
C TYR A 58 -15.90 10.37 -12.19
N GLU A 59 -16.04 11.62 -11.74
CA GLU A 59 -15.89 11.96 -10.33
C GLU A 59 -16.96 11.25 -9.47
N GLN A 60 -18.19 11.14 -9.98
CA GLN A 60 -19.25 10.44 -9.28
C GLN A 60 -18.90 8.96 -9.07
N ILE A 61 -18.38 8.27 -10.10
CA ILE A 61 -17.90 6.88 -9.97
C ILE A 61 -16.76 6.84 -8.94
N HIS A 62 -15.77 7.73 -9.06
CA HIS A 62 -14.60 7.71 -8.20
C HIS A 62 -14.98 7.81 -6.72
N LYS A 63 -15.81 8.78 -6.33
CA LYS A 63 -16.20 8.99 -4.92
C LYS A 63 -17.17 7.96 -4.37
N THR A 64 -17.96 7.28 -5.23
CA THR A 64 -18.93 6.28 -4.77
C THR A 64 -18.37 4.86 -4.74
N GLN A 65 -17.38 4.55 -5.58
CA GLN A 65 -16.84 3.20 -5.70
C GLN A 65 -15.56 2.97 -4.88
N PHE A 66 -14.88 4.02 -4.44
CA PHE A 66 -13.56 3.87 -3.82
C PHE A 66 -13.47 4.52 -2.43
N ASN A 67 -12.65 3.92 -1.55
CA ASN A 67 -12.37 4.42 -0.19
C ASN A 67 -10.88 4.81 0.02
N ILE A 68 -10.04 4.66 -1.01
CA ILE A 68 -8.65 5.14 -1.03
C ILE A 68 -8.35 5.81 -2.38
N VAL A 69 -7.50 6.84 -2.36
CA VAL A 69 -7.10 7.59 -3.54
C VAL A 69 -5.60 7.85 -3.54
N VAL A 70 -5.00 7.90 -4.73
CA VAL A 70 -3.62 8.32 -4.99
C VAL A 70 -3.60 9.30 -6.17
N ALA A 71 -2.71 10.29 -6.14
CA ALA A 71 -2.51 11.18 -7.28
C ALA A 71 -1.75 10.46 -8.40
N GLU A 72 -2.18 10.62 -9.66
CA GLU A 72 -1.45 10.05 -10.80
C GLU A 72 -0.04 10.67 -10.93
N ASN A 73 0.09 12.00 -10.80
CA ASN A 73 1.35 12.72 -10.95
C ASN A 73 1.61 13.82 -9.91
N GLU A 74 0.59 14.36 -9.26
CA GLU A 74 0.60 15.65 -8.58
C GLU A 74 1.33 15.66 -7.24
N MET A 75 1.71 14.48 -6.74
CA MET A 75 2.55 14.33 -5.54
C MET A 75 3.99 13.85 -5.84
N LYS A 76 4.35 13.68 -7.12
CA LYS A 76 5.71 13.30 -7.53
C LYS A 76 6.68 14.45 -7.35
N PHE A 77 7.99 14.16 -7.36
CA PHE A 77 9.04 15.11 -7.02
C PHE A 77 8.98 16.37 -7.91
N ASP A 78 8.92 16.21 -9.23
CA ASP A 78 8.88 17.33 -10.18
C ASP A 78 7.64 18.22 -10.04
N ALA A 79 6.51 17.65 -9.60
CA ALA A 79 5.28 18.41 -9.35
C ALA A 79 5.33 19.17 -8.02
N THR A 80 5.94 18.58 -6.98
CA THR A 80 5.96 19.14 -5.62
C THR A 80 7.15 20.06 -5.36
N GLU A 81 8.31 19.86 -6.03
CA GLU A 81 9.50 20.72 -5.92
C GLU A 81 10.12 20.98 -7.30
N PRO A 82 9.42 21.70 -8.21
CA PRO A 82 9.87 21.93 -9.57
C PRO A 82 11.18 22.72 -9.68
N GLN A 83 11.53 23.49 -8.66
CA GLN A 83 12.79 24.22 -8.51
C GLN A 83 13.33 23.99 -7.09
N GLU A 84 14.65 23.98 -6.93
CA GLU A 84 15.29 23.78 -5.63
C GLU A 84 14.73 24.71 -4.54
N GLY A 85 14.17 24.12 -3.49
CA GLY A 85 13.60 24.85 -2.35
C GLY A 85 12.29 25.59 -2.65
N ARG A 86 11.68 25.39 -3.83
CA ARG A 86 10.39 25.99 -4.20
C ARG A 86 9.34 24.91 -4.33
N PHE A 87 8.53 24.80 -3.30
CA PHE A 87 7.49 23.79 -3.22
C PHE A 87 6.17 24.27 -3.80
N ASN A 88 5.44 23.35 -4.46
CA ASN A 88 4.12 23.56 -5.02
C ASN A 88 3.20 22.41 -4.61
N TYR A 89 2.28 22.67 -3.71
CA TYR A 89 1.34 21.69 -3.19
C TYR A 89 -0.08 21.82 -3.75
N ASN A 90 -0.32 22.80 -4.62
CA ASN A 90 -1.66 23.21 -5.05
C ASN A 90 -2.57 22.06 -5.50
N ASN A 91 -2.09 21.16 -6.35
CA ASN A 91 -2.89 20.06 -6.84
C ASN A 91 -2.97 18.92 -5.82
N GLY A 92 -1.87 18.62 -5.11
CA GLY A 92 -1.88 17.67 -4.00
C GLY A 92 -2.89 18.08 -2.93
N ASP A 93 -2.96 19.37 -2.54
CA ASP A 93 -3.93 19.91 -1.59
C ASP A 93 -5.39 19.74 -2.08
N LYS A 94 -5.62 19.95 -3.38
CA LYS A 94 -6.96 19.70 -3.96
C LYS A 94 -7.36 18.24 -3.81
N MET A 95 -6.44 17.29 -4.05
CA MET A 95 -6.71 15.86 -3.91
C MET A 95 -6.93 15.49 -2.44
N VAL A 96 -6.07 15.95 -1.53
CA VAL A 96 -6.23 15.68 -0.09
C VAL A 96 -7.57 16.21 0.42
N LYS A 97 -7.93 17.43 0.04
CA LYS A 97 -9.23 18.00 0.35
C LYS A 97 -10.39 17.18 -0.23
N TYR A 98 -10.29 16.76 -1.48
CA TYR A 98 -11.27 15.89 -2.12
C TYR A 98 -11.42 14.57 -1.35
N ALA A 99 -10.31 13.95 -0.97
CA ALA A 99 -10.32 12.71 -0.18
C ALA A 99 -11.01 12.91 1.17
N GLN A 100 -10.66 13.97 1.91
CA GLN A 100 -11.27 14.31 3.21
C GLN A 100 -12.78 14.54 3.09
N GLN A 101 -13.21 15.28 2.08
CA GLN A 101 -14.65 15.56 1.84
C GLN A 101 -15.46 14.30 1.51
N ASN A 102 -14.80 13.27 0.98
CA ASN A 102 -15.42 12.02 0.59
C ASN A 102 -15.06 10.86 1.55
N GLY A 103 -14.39 11.11 2.68
CA GLY A 103 -14.01 10.08 3.65
C GLY A 103 -13.12 8.99 3.03
N MET A 104 -12.15 9.38 2.20
CA MET A 104 -11.21 8.47 1.54
C MET A 104 -9.84 8.53 2.21
N ARG A 105 -9.17 7.38 2.30
CA ARG A 105 -7.76 7.29 2.66
C ARG A 105 -6.90 7.89 1.55
N VAL A 106 -5.78 8.51 1.88
CA VAL A 106 -4.83 9.07 0.91
C VAL A 106 -3.54 8.28 0.94
N ARG A 107 -3.07 7.84 -0.26
CA ARG A 107 -1.73 7.34 -0.51
C ARG A 107 -0.90 8.42 -1.20
N GLY A 108 0.28 8.73 -0.67
CA GLY A 108 1.25 9.64 -1.27
C GLY A 108 2.19 8.89 -2.22
N HIS A 109 2.35 9.38 -3.45
CA HIS A 109 3.17 8.75 -4.50
C HIS A 109 3.94 9.80 -5.31
N ALA A 110 5.25 9.80 -5.32
CA ALA A 110 6.22 9.08 -4.53
C ALA A 110 7.35 10.04 -4.10
N LEU A 111 8.02 9.77 -2.97
CA LEU A 111 9.04 10.69 -2.44
C LEU A 111 10.38 10.58 -3.17
N ALA A 112 10.87 9.36 -3.42
CA ALA A 112 12.11 9.11 -4.14
C ALA A 112 11.89 8.13 -5.29
N TRP A 113 12.07 8.59 -6.52
CA TRP A 113 11.94 7.80 -7.73
C TRP A 113 13.04 8.18 -8.72
N HIS A 114 13.40 7.29 -9.65
CA HIS A 114 14.41 7.56 -10.68
C HIS A 114 13.85 8.38 -11.86
N SER A 115 12.52 8.44 -12.00
CA SER A 115 11.80 9.17 -13.02
C SER A 115 11.09 10.40 -12.42
N GLN A 116 10.64 11.32 -13.25
CA GLN A 116 10.00 12.60 -12.84
C GLN A 116 10.77 13.32 -11.72
N VAL A 117 12.11 13.28 -11.82
CA VAL A 117 13.02 14.07 -11.00
C VAL A 117 13.35 15.35 -11.75
N PRO A 118 13.21 16.54 -11.14
CA PRO A 118 13.54 17.81 -11.79
C PRO A 118 15.00 17.86 -12.25
N ASN A 119 15.26 18.46 -13.40
CA ASN A 119 16.62 18.51 -13.97
C ASN A 119 17.66 19.14 -13.05
N TRP A 120 17.26 20.07 -12.17
CA TRP A 120 18.17 20.72 -11.24
C TRP A 120 18.83 19.75 -10.26
N VAL A 121 18.16 18.63 -9.91
CA VAL A 121 18.71 17.57 -9.03
C VAL A 121 19.94 16.92 -9.64
N ASN A 122 19.95 16.73 -10.98
CA ASN A 122 21.07 16.12 -11.69
C ASN A 122 22.38 16.94 -11.60
N ASN A 123 22.30 18.25 -11.29
CA ASN A 123 23.47 19.07 -11.08
C ASN A 123 24.33 18.59 -9.90
N TYR A 124 23.75 17.82 -8.99
CA TYR A 124 24.39 17.33 -7.78
C TYR A 124 24.74 15.84 -7.81
N LYS A 125 24.60 15.16 -8.95
CA LYS A 125 24.86 13.72 -9.08
C LYS A 125 26.26 13.26 -8.65
N ASN A 126 27.24 14.17 -8.65
CA ASN A 126 28.63 13.89 -8.25
C ASN A 126 28.94 14.46 -6.83
N ASP A 127 27.98 15.02 -6.14
CA ASP A 127 28.12 15.54 -4.78
C ASP A 127 27.16 14.81 -3.83
N LYS A 128 27.65 13.71 -3.25
CA LYS A 128 26.88 12.86 -2.34
C LYS A 128 26.26 13.63 -1.18
N GLN A 129 27.02 14.54 -0.58
CA GLN A 129 26.55 15.29 0.60
C GLN A 129 25.45 16.27 0.23
N LYS A 130 25.59 16.95 -0.89
CA LYS A 130 24.56 17.85 -1.40
C LYS A 130 23.30 17.07 -1.81
N LEU A 131 23.46 15.94 -2.50
CA LEU A 131 22.33 15.13 -2.96
C LEU A 131 21.56 14.50 -1.78
N LEU A 132 22.24 14.07 -0.72
CA LEU A 132 21.60 13.65 0.53
C LEU A 132 20.78 14.79 1.16
N LYS A 133 21.33 16.02 1.19
CA LYS A 133 20.62 17.20 1.71
C LYS A 133 19.39 17.54 0.86
N VAL A 134 19.49 17.43 -0.46
CA VAL A 134 18.38 17.65 -1.41
C VAL A 134 17.25 16.65 -1.12
N LEU A 135 17.55 15.35 -1.09
CA LEU A 135 16.54 14.33 -0.83
C LEU A 135 15.90 14.49 0.54
N LYS A 136 16.71 14.77 1.57
CA LYS A 136 16.22 14.99 2.93
C LYS A 136 15.28 16.20 2.99
N ASN A 137 15.70 17.34 2.42
CA ASN A 137 14.89 18.56 2.39
C ASN A 137 13.56 18.33 1.67
N HIS A 138 13.58 17.60 0.54
CA HIS A 138 12.36 17.23 -0.19
C HIS A 138 11.41 16.44 0.71
N ILE A 139 11.88 15.35 1.31
CA ILE A 139 11.08 14.48 2.17
C ILE A 139 10.52 15.27 3.37
N GLU A 140 11.35 16.05 4.05
CA GLU A 140 10.94 16.82 5.23
C GLU A 140 9.84 17.84 4.91
N ASN A 141 9.91 18.48 3.76
CA ASN A 141 8.90 19.47 3.35
C ASN A 141 7.62 18.81 2.82
N VAL A 142 7.73 17.81 1.95
CA VAL A 142 6.57 17.16 1.34
C VAL A 142 5.76 16.36 2.36
N VAL A 143 6.44 15.52 3.14
CA VAL A 143 5.78 14.74 4.20
C VAL A 143 5.27 15.64 5.31
N GLY A 144 6.05 16.67 5.69
CA GLY A 144 5.66 17.64 6.70
C GLY A 144 4.42 18.43 6.33
N HIS A 145 4.26 18.79 5.05
CA HIS A 145 3.08 19.52 4.55
C HIS A 145 1.79 18.71 4.71
N TRP A 146 1.81 17.40 4.43
CA TRP A 146 0.65 16.53 4.53
C TRP A 146 0.66 15.60 5.75
N LYS A 147 1.46 15.91 6.76
CA LYS A 147 1.52 15.11 7.99
C LYS A 147 0.13 14.90 8.59
N GLY A 148 -0.18 13.62 8.91
CA GLY A 148 -1.47 13.22 9.46
C GLY A 148 -2.66 13.28 8.47
N GLN A 149 -2.43 13.68 7.22
CA GLN A 149 -3.43 13.73 6.15
C GLN A 149 -3.20 12.63 5.10
N VAL A 150 -1.95 12.29 4.84
CA VAL A 150 -1.55 11.16 3.99
C VAL A 150 -1.26 9.98 4.90
N ALA A 151 -2.02 8.91 4.71
CA ALA A 151 -1.98 7.76 5.61
C ALA A 151 -0.86 6.75 5.30
N GLU A 152 -0.37 6.76 4.05
CA GLU A 152 0.72 5.88 3.60
C GLU A 152 1.51 6.54 2.47
N TRP A 153 2.83 6.28 2.42
CA TRP A 153 3.73 6.83 1.43
C TRP A 153 4.49 5.77 0.65
N ASP A 154 4.56 5.92 -0.66
CA ASP A 154 5.63 5.33 -1.47
C ASP A 154 6.92 6.11 -1.24
N VAL A 155 7.68 5.69 -0.23
CA VAL A 155 8.91 6.37 0.17
C VAL A 155 9.97 6.24 -0.91
N VAL A 156 10.10 5.03 -1.47
CA VAL A 156 10.97 4.75 -2.61
C VAL A 156 10.19 3.96 -3.65
N ASN A 157 10.25 4.44 -4.89
CA ASN A 157 9.61 3.81 -6.03
C ASN A 157 10.65 3.31 -7.03
N GLU A 158 10.53 2.04 -7.45
CA GLU A 158 11.25 1.41 -8.58
C GLU A 158 12.79 1.50 -8.50
N ALA A 159 13.37 1.27 -7.34
CA ALA A 159 14.83 1.32 -7.19
C ALA A 159 15.54 0.06 -7.72
N ILE A 160 14.82 -1.02 -8.05
CA ILE A 160 15.39 -2.26 -8.57
C ILE A 160 15.35 -2.27 -10.11
N SER A 161 16.42 -2.79 -10.73
CA SER A 161 16.53 -2.92 -12.18
C SER A 161 15.51 -3.90 -12.76
N ASN A 162 15.13 -3.69 -14.04
CA ASN A 162 14.19 -4.58 -14.74
C ASN A 162 14.83 -5.87 -15.23
N ASN A 163 16.11 -5.80 -15.62
CA ASN A 163 16.76 -6.86 -16.36
C ASN A 163 17.51 -7.85 -15.45
N GLU A 164 17.89 -7.40 -14.27
CA GLU A 164 18.67 -8.19 -13.32
C GLU A 164 18.24 -7.83 -11.88
N PRO A 165 18.34 -8.78 -10.94
CA PRO A 165 18.01 -8.55 -9.53
C PRO A 165 19.09 -7.72 -8.83
N GLN A 166 19.20 -6.45 -9.19
CA GLN A 166 20.16 -5.48 -8.67
C GLN A 166 19.53 -4.08 -8.61
N TRP A 167 20.22 -3.15 -7.97
CA TRP A 167 19.78 -1.76 -7.92
C TRP A 167 19.84 -1.10 -9.30
N ARG A 168 18.92 -0.18 -9.54
CA ARG A 168 18.80 0.60 -10.79
C ARG A 168 19.95 1.58 -10.93
N SER A 169 20.99 1.19 -11.70
CA SER A 169 22.27 1.90 -11.79
C SER A 169 22.19 3.30 -12.42
N TYR A 170 21.15 3.61 -13.21
CA TYR A 170 20.97 4.92 -13.83
C TYR A 170 20.15 5.92 -13.01
N SER A 171 19.64 5.52 -11.84
CA SER A 171 19.00 6.45 -10.91
C SER A 171 20.00 7.49 -10.39
N VAL A 172 19.64 8.78 -10.43
CA VAL A 172 20.49 9.85 -9.88
C VAL A 172 20.81 9.62 -8.40
N TRP A 173 19.84 9.08 -7.66
CA TRP A 173 19.99 8.76 -6.25
C TRP A 173 21.02 7.65 -6.02
N TYR A 174 20.94 6.58 -6.81
CA TYR A 174 21.91 5.48 -6.73
C TYR A 174 23.30 5.92 -7.20
N GLN A 175 23.41 6.65 -8.32
CA GLN A 175 24.69 7.13 -8.83
C GLN A 175 25.41 8.06 -7.86
N GLY A 176 24.68 8.98 -7.26
CA GLY A 176 25.28 10.02 -6.42
C GLY A 176 25.39 9.63 -4.94
N ILE A 177 24.54 8.75 -4.44
CA ILE A 177 24.52 8.39 -3.02
C ILE A 177 24.94 6.93 -2.80
N GLY A 178 24.45 6.01 -3.64
CA GLY A 178 24.51 4.56 -3.40
C GLY A 178 23.17 4.05 -2.85
N PRO A 179 23.05 2.72 -2.61
CA PRO A 179 21.78 2.11 -2.16
C PRO A 179 21.29 2.63 -0.79
N GLU A 180 22.16 3.24 0.00
CA GLU A 180 21.83 3.82 1.30
C GLU A 180 20.88 5.01 1.23
N PHE A 181 20.59 5.56 0.04
CA PHE A 181 19.55 6.58 -0.09
C PHE A 181 18.17 6.04 0.32
N ILE A 182 17.94 4.72 0.12
CA ILE A 182 16.69 4.06 0.48
C ILE A 182 16.52 4.04 1.99
N ASP A 183 17.53 3.52 2.70
CA ASP A 183 17.53 3.46 4.17
C ASP A 183 17.31 4.86 4.77
N SER A 184 18.01 5.86 4.21
CA SER A 184 17.89 7.27 4.64
C SER A 184 16.49 7.84 4.40
N ALA A 185 15.89 7.58 3.23
CA ALA A 185 14.56 8.07 2.89
C ALA A 185 13.50 7.54 3.86
N PHE A 186 13.52 6.24 4.18
CA PHE A 186 12.62 5.64 5.17
C PHE A 186 12.79 6.26 6.56
N VAL A 187 14.03 6.41 7.03
CA VAL A 187 14.32 6.98 8.35
C VAL A 187 13.84 8.44 8.43
N TRP A 188 14.09 9.25 7.41
CA TRP A 188 13.65 10.66 7.41
C TRP A 188 12.13 10.77 7.31
N THR A 189 11.48 9.98 6.48
CA THR A 189 10.01 9.99 6.37
C THR A 189 9.37 9.64 7.70
N HIS A 190 9.83 8.57 8.35
CA HIS A 190 9.31 8.17 9.67
C HIS A 190 9.57 9.22 10.76
N ALA A 191 10.70 9.92 10.70
CA ALA A 191 11.00 10.98 11.65
C ALA A 191 10.06 12.18 11.53
N VAL A 192 9.56 12.46 10.31
CA VAL A 192 8.59 13.53 10.05
C VAL A 192 7.18 13.10 10.42
N ASP A 193 6.73 11.94 9.91
CA ASP A 193 5.40 11.40 10.17
C ASP A 193 5.51 9.94 10.64
N PRO A 194 5.59 9.69 11.96
CA PRO A 194 5.72 8.34 12.51
C PRO A 194 4.43 7.50 12.39
N ASP A 195 3.29 8.12 12.11
CA ASP A 195 2.00 7.45 12.05
C ASP A 195 1.65 6.97 10.63
N ALA A 196 2.33 7.49 9.60
CA ALA A 196 2.14 7.06 8.23
C ALA A 196 2.74 5.66 7.97
N GLU A 197 2.06 4.83 7.18
CA GLU A 197 2.63 3.59 6.67
C GLU A 197 3.65 3.87 5.56
N LEU A 198 4.84 3.28 5.65
CA LEU A 198 5.96 3.53 4.74
C LEU A 198 6.19 2.32 3.84
N CYS A 199 6.03 2.51 2.53
CA CYS A 199 6.13 1.47 1.53
C CYS A 199 7.34 1.65 0.60
N TYR A 200 7.93 0.53 0.21
CA TYR A 200 8.72 0.40 -1.00
C TYR A 200 7.78 -0.07 -2.12
N ASN A 201 7.73 0.61 -3.26
CA ASN A 201 6.81 0.30 -4.35
C ASN A 201 7.56 -0.07 -5.63
N ASP A 202 7.16 -1.15 -6.31
CA ASP A 202 7.80 -1.58 -7.56
C ASP A 202 6.87 -2.47 -8.40
N TYR A 203 7.18 -2.62 -9.69
CA TYR A 203 6.47 -3.48 -10.63
C TYR A 203 7.20 -4.80 -10.88
N ASN A 204 6.55 -5.76 -11.54
CA ASN A 204 7.05 -7.10 -11.84
C ASN A 204 7.34 -7.94 -10.58
N LEU A 205 6.68 -7.67 -9.47
CA LEU A 205 6.82 -8.46 -8.25
C LEU A 205 6.00 -9.75 -8.29
N GLU A 206 5.06 -9.87 -9.20
CA GLU A 206 4.22 -11.03 -9.48
C GLU A 206 4.90 -12.10 -10.36
N GLN A 207 6.20 -11.96 -10.65
CA GLN A 207 6.96 -12.90 -11.50
C GLN A 207 7.70 -13.99 -10.70
N GLY A 208 7.47 -14.08 -9.41
CA GLY A 208 8.04 -15.12 -8.53
C GLY A 208 9.12 -14.59 -7.59
N ILE A 209 9.37 -15.36 -6.52
CA ILE A 209 10.25 -15.00 -5.40
C ILE A 209 11.62 -15.70 -5.45
N ASN A 210 12.00 -16.31 -6.57
CA ASN A 210 13.33 -16.89 -6.67
C ASN A 210 14.42 -15.80 -6.64
N PRO A 211 15.65 -16.09 -6.18
CA PRO A 211 16.70 -15.07 -6.01
C PRO A 211 17.12 -14.35 -7.30
N LYS A 212 16.79 -14.91 -8.47
CA LYS A 212 17.06 -14.30 -9.78
C LYS A 212 15.90 -13.44 -10.27
N ALA A 213 14.78 -13.42 -9.56
CA ALA A 213 13.64 -12.57 -9.86
C ALA A 213 13.72 -11.27 -9.04
N LYS A 214 13.10 -10.21 -9.55
CA LYS A 214 13.03 -8.91 -8.90
C LYS A 214 12.44 -9.00 -7.49
N ALA A 215 11.34 -9.74 -7.33
CA ALA A 215 10.69 -9.92 -6.02
C ALA A 215 11.57 -10.73 -5.04
N GLY A 216 12.37 -11.69 -5.53
CA GLY A 216 13.33 -12.41 -4.67
C GLY A 216 14.44 -11.50 -4.16
N PHE A 217 15.00 -10.65 -5.03
CA PHE A 217 15.98 -9.64 -4.61
C PHE A 217 15.40 -8.66 -3.61
N LEU A 218 14.17 -8.15 -3.88
CA LEU A 218 13.48 -7.25 -2.97
C LEU A 218 13.26 -7.90 -1.59
N LEU A 219 12.80 -9.14 -1.55
CA LEU A 219 12.57 -9.87 -0.31
C LEU A 219 13.84 -9.94 0.56
N GLU A 220 15.01 -10.17 -0.05
CA GLU A 220 16.28 -10.14 0.69
C GLU A 220 16.62 -8.74 1.20
N GLN A 221 16.28 -7.67 0.45
CA GLN A 221 16.45 -6.30 0.95
C GLN A 221 15.49 -5.99 2.09
N VAL A 222 14.22 -6.42 2.00
CA VAL A 222 13.25 -6.24 3.09
C VAL A 222 13.72 -6.95 4.36
N LYS A 223 14.24 -8.18 4.27
CA LYS A 223 14.86 -8.87 5.41
C LYS A 223 15.99 -8.06 6.02
N ARG A 224 16.86 -7.48 5.19
CA ARG A 224 17.96 -6.61 5.64
C ARG A 224 17.44 -5.35 6.31
N TRP A 225 16.43 -4.67 5.73
CA TRP A 225 15.85 -3.46 6.30
C TRP A 225 15.22 -3.73 7.67
N VAL A 226 14.39 -4.76 7.78
CA VAL A 226 13.77 -5.17 9.05
C VAL A 226 14.83 -5.52 10.09
N ALA A 227 15.86 -6.30 9.73
CA ALA A 227 16.94 -6.67 10.64
C ALA A 227 17.76 -5.47 11.13
N ASN A 228 17.86 -4.41 10.33
CA ASN A 228 18.57 -3.17 10.67
C ASN A 228 17.65 -2.11 11.34
N GLY A 229 16.37 -2.41 11.56
CA GLY A 229 15.42 -1.48 12.18
C GLY A 229 15.02 -0.30 11.27
N ILE A 230 15.15 -0.46 9.95
CA ILE A 230 14.61 0.51 8.98
C ILE A 230 13.08 0.43 9.03
N PRO A 231 12.38 1.56 9.16
CA PRO A 231 10.92 1.60 9.36
C PRO A 231 10.15 1.32 8.05
N ILE A 232 10.32 0.12 7.49
CA ILE A 232 9.52 -0.35 6.37
C ILE A 232 8.27 -1.05 6.91
N HIS A 233 7.09 -0.60 6.49
CA HIS A 233 5.81 -1.16 6.91
C HIS A 233 5.16 -1.99 5.82
N CYS A 234 5.41 -1.67 4.55
CA CYS A 234 4.79 -2.32 3.41
C CYS A 234 5.68 -2.38 2.17
N VAL A 235 5.37 -3.37 1.34
CA VAL A 235 5.80 -3.47 -0.06
C VAL A 235 4.58 -3.25 -0.93
N GLY A 236 4.65 -2.30 -1.86
CA GLY A 236 3.68 -2.11 -2.91
C GLY A 236 4.07 -2.90 -4.15
N SER A 237 3.15 -3.70 -4.67
CA SER A 237 3.24 -4.27 -6.00
C SER A 237 2.37 -3.44 -6.93
N GLN A 238 3.00 -2.79 -7.93
CA GLN A 238 2.25 -2.01 -8.93
C GLN A 238 1.29 -2.90 -9.71
N THR A 239 1.70 -4.13 -10.04
CA THR A 239 0.85 -5.13 -10.70
C THR A 239 0.31 -4.63 -12.05
N HIS A 240 1.19 -4.06 -12.87
CA HIS A 240 0.89 -3.73 -14.27
C HIS A 240 1.00 -4.98 -15.13
N VAL A 241 -0.15 -5.62 -15.39
CA VAL A 241 -0.24 -6.92 -16.04
C VAL A 241 -0.51 -6.77 -17.52
N GLU A 242 0.18 -7.58 -18.33
CA GLU A 242 0.02 -7.60 -19.79
C GLU A 242 -0.50 -8.93 -20.29
N ASP A 243 -1.47 -8.88 -21.21
CA ASP A 243 -1.96 -10.06 -21.91
C ASP A 243 -0.94 -10.52 -22.96
N THR A 244 -0.55 -11.79 -22.89
CA THR A 244 0.20 -12.42 -23.97
C THR A 244 -0.77 -12.84 -25.07
N THR A 245 -0.73 -12.14 -26.19
CA THR A 245 -1.66 -12.35 -27.32
C THR A 245 -1.53 -13.72 -27.96
N THR A 246 -0.41 -14.42 -27.78
CA THR A 246 -0.11 -15.73 -28.39
C THR A 246 -0.70 -16.89 -27.59
N ASP A 247 -0.59 -16.83 -26.26
CA ASP A 247 -0.91 -17.97 -25.39
C ASP A 247 -2.19 -17.74 -24.56
N LYS A 248 -2.84 -16.58 -24.74
CA LYS A 248 -4.05 -16.15 -24.02
C LYS A 248 -3.93 -16.23 -22.50
N HIS A 249 -2.77 -15.89 -21.95
CA HIS A 249 -2.56 -15.71 -20.52
C HIS A 249 -1.94 -14.35 -20.24
N PHE A 250 -2.00 -13.91 -19.01
CA PHE A 250 -1.38 -12.65 -18.57
C PHE A 250 0.02 -12.92 -18.05
N ILE A 251 0.96 -11.97 -18.33
CA ILE A 251 2.27 -11.99 -17.71
C ILE A 251 2.10 -11.56 -16.26
N GLY A 252 2.64 -12.34 -15.35
CA GLY A 252 2.43 -12.17 -13.91
C GLY A 252 1.45 -13.20 -13.35
N SER A 253 1.72 -13.65 -12.16
CA SER A 253 0.95 -14.70 -11.49
C SER A 253 0.42 -14.22 -10.14
N PRO A 254 -0.91 -14.24 -9.92
CA PRO A 254 -1.48 -14.02 -8.61
C PRO A 254 -0.90 -14.95 -7.53
N ASP A 255 -0.62 -16.21 -7.86
CA ASP A 255 -0.01 -17.18 -6.92
C ASP A 255 1.42 -16.80 -6.52
N SER A 256 2.19 -16.24 -7.47
CA SER A 256 3.53 -15.71 -7.17
C SER A 256 3.47 -14.51 -6.24
N LEU A 257 2.52 -13.60 -6.46
CA LEU A 257 2.30 -12.45 -5.58
C LEU A 257 1.82 -12.89 -4.19
N ARG A 258 0.93 -13.88 -4.13
CA ARG A 258 0.50 -14.51 -2.87
C ARG A 258 1.68 -15.12 -2.11
N SER A 259 2.61 -15.74 -2.81
CA SER A 259 3.82 -16.29 -2.21
C SER A 259 4.70 -15.19 -1.59
N LEU A 260 4.83 -14.06 -2.28
CA LEU A 260 5.52 -12.87 -1.73
C LEU A 260 4.80 -12.34 -0.49
N ALA A 261 3.47 -12.24 -0.50
CA ALA A 261 2.68 -11.81 0.65
C ALA A 261 2.98 -12.68 1.89
N LYS A 262 2.99 -14.00 1.72
CA LYS A 262 3.30 -14.94 2.81
C LYS A 262 4.71 -14.80 3.37
N GLU A 263 5.71 -14.54 2.54
CA GLU A 263 7.08 -14.29 3.00
C GLU A 263 7.20 -12.95 3.74
N LEU A 264 6.52 -11.91 3.25
CA LEU A 264 6.47 -10.60 3.91
C LEU A 264 5.74 -10.66 5.27
N ALA A 265 4.68 -11.48 5.37
CA ALA A 265 3.97 -11.70 6.64
C ALA A 265 4.89 -12.22 7.76
N LYS A 266 5.85 -13.09 7.44
CA LYS A 266 6.85 -13.60 8.39
C LYS A 266 7.76 -12.49 8.94
N LEU A 267 7.86 -11.37 8.24
CA LEU A 267 8.66 -10.20 8.60
C LEU A 267 7.80 -9.08 9.23
N ASN A 268 6.50 -9.31 9.43
CA ASN A 268 5.52 -8.31 9.85
C ASN A 268 5.48 -7.10 8.88
N VAL A 269 5.62 -7.36 7.59
CA VAL A 269 5.52 -6.37 6.52
C VAL A 269 4.29 -6.67 5.68
N LYS A 270 3.49 -5.64 5.38
CA LYS A 270 2.32 -5.77 4.52
C LYS A 270 2.71 -5.87 3.05
N LEU A 271 1.88 -6.53 2.26
CA LEU A 271 1.85 -6.37 0.81
C LEU A 271 0.64 -5.49 0.44
N LYS A 272 0.79 -4.61 -0.53
CA LYS A 272 -0.29 -3.80 -1.09
C LYS A 272 -0.29 -3.94 -2.62
N ILE A 273 -1.45 -4.09 -3.23
CA ILE A 273 -1.62 -3.96 -4.68
C ILE A 273 -1.90 -2.49 -4.95
N THR A 274 -0.99 -1.81 -5.68
CA THR A 274 -0.94 -0.35 -5.66
C THR A 274 -1.31 0.33 -6.99
N GLU A 275 -1.22 -0.38 -8.12
CA GLU A 275 -1.34 0.24 -9.45
C GLU A 275 -1.95 -0.73 -10.48
N LEU A 276 -2.84 -1.62 -10.04
CA LEU A 276 -3.34 -2.70 -10.89
C LEU A 276 -3.97 -2.19 -12.17
N ASP A 277 -3.46 -2.66 -13.28
CA ASP A 277 -4.12 -2.67 -14.58
C ASP A 277 -3.78 -3.97 -15.32
N ILE A 278 -4.69 -4.40 -16.21
CA ILE A 278 -4.55 -5.65 -16.96
C ILE A 278 -4.81 -5.35 -18.44
N GLY A 279 -3.77 -4.87 -19.13
CA GLY A 279 -3.88 -4.34 -20.48
C GLY A 279 -3.73 -5.40 -21.57
N PHE A 280 -4.42 -5.20 -22.68
CA PHE A 280 -4.21 -5.93 -23.93
C PHE A 280 -3.31 -5.12 -24.86
N LYS A 281 -2.56 -5.80 -25.73
CA LYS A 281 -1.79 -5.11 -26.77
C LYS A 281 -2.71 -4.30 -27.67
N SER A 282 -2.31 -3.06 -28.01
CA SER A 282 -3.08 -2.22 -28.94
C SER A 282 -3.16 -2.84 -30.33
N GLY A 283 -4.27 -2.58 -31.02
CA GLY A 283 -4.49 -3.05 -32.39
C GLY A 283 -5.02 -4.48 -32.51
N ILE A 284 -5.13 -5.24 -31.43
CA ILE A 284 -5.83 -6.53 -31.46
C ILE A 284 -7.33 -6.33 -31.25
N ASN A 285 -8.13 -7.24 -31.82
CA ASN A 285 -9.57 -7.30 -31.54
C ASN A 285 -9.79 -8.04 -30.22
N VAL A 286 -10.12 -7.30 -29.15
CA VAL A 286 -10.43 -7.86 -27.83
C VAL A 286 -11.87 -8.36 -27.82
N SER A 287 -12.04 -9.66 -27.70
CA SER A 287 -13.34 -10.32 -27.67
C SER A 287 -14.01 -10.22 -26.30
N LYS A 288 -15.30 -10.56 -26.23
CA LYS A 288 -16.02 -10.67 -24.96
C LYS A 288 -15.35 -11.69 -24.01
N SER A 289 -14.95 -12.85 -24.53
CA SER A 289 -14.26 -13.87 -23.73
C SER A 289 -12.91 -13.40 -23.20
N ASP A 290 -12.19 -12.51 -23.91
CA ASP A 290 -10.96 -11.90 -23.40
C ASP A 290 -11.24 -10.95 -22.22
N LEU A 291 -12.33 -10.17 -22.30
CA LEU A 291 -12.75 -9.32 -21.18
C LEU A 291 -13.24 -10.11 -19.97
N GLU A 292 -13.91 -11.25 -20.19
CA GLU A 292 -14.30 -12.18 -19.11
C GLU A 292 -13.07 -12.80 -18.43
N ARG A 293 -12.06 -13.23 -19.20
CA ARG A 293 -10.79 -13.73 -18.70
C ARG A 293 -10.02 -12.63 -17.92
N GLN A 294 -10.01 -11.40 -18.43
CA GLN A 294 -9.48 -10.23 -17.71
C GLN A 294 -10.18 -10.07 -16.35
N GLY A 295 -11.51 -10.13 -16.32
CA GLY A 295 -12.29 -10.03 -15.09
C GLY A 295 -11.96 -11.13 -14.07
N GLN A 296 -11.73 -12.36 -14.52
CA GLN A 296 -11.27 -13.45 -13.65
C GLN A 296 -9.90 -13.17 -13.05
N THR A 297 -8.99 -12.56 -13.82
CA THR A 297 -7.64 -12.21 -13.33
C THR A 297 -7.71 -11.06 -12.31
N PHE A 298 -8.53 -10.03 -12.53
CA PHE A 298 -8.80 -9.00 -11.51
C PHE A 298 -9.30 -9.62 -10.20
N ARG A 299 -10.23 -10.58 -10.30
CA ARG A 299 -10.75 -11.32 -9.15
C ARG A 299 -9.65 -12.10 -8.43
N GLN A 300 -8.76 -12.80 -9.14
CA GLN A 300 -7.68 -13.57 -8.54
C GLN A 300 -6.71 -12.68 -7.72
N TYR A 301 -6.44 -11.46 -8.18
CA TYR A 301 -5.66 -10.49 -7.40
C TYR A 301 -6.45 -9.99 -6.17
N LEU A 302 -7.77 -9.81 -6.29
CA LEU A 302 -8.61 -9.48 -5.14
C LEU A 302 -8.66 -10.61 -4.10
N ASP A 303 -8.62 -11.88 -4.53
CA ASP A 303 -8.55 -13.04 -3.63
C ASP A 303 -7.33 -12.97 -2.70
N ILE A 304 -6.19 -12.41 -3.16
CA ILE A 304 -5.01 -12.20 -2.31
C ILE A 304 -5.33 -11.20 -1.20
N VAL A 305 -5.99 -10.10 -1.54
CA VAL A 305 -6.35 -9.05 -0.57
C VAL A 305 -7.35 -9.54 0.47
N LEU A 306 -8.27 -10.39 0.05
CA LEU A 306 -9.31 -10.94 0.94
C LEU A 306 -8.80 -12.07 1.86
N GLU A 307 -7.84 -12.86 1.38
CA GLU A 307 -7.45 -14.12 2.01
C GLU A 307 -6.12 -14.03 2.79
N GLU A 308 -5.21 -13.13 2.43
CA GLU A 308 -3.93 -12.97 3.13
C GLU A 308 -4.03 -11.85 4.19
N PRO A 309 -3.80 -12.13 5.47
CA PRO A 309 -4.07 -11.19 6.56
C PRO A 309 -3.19 -9.93 6.56
N ASN A 310 -2.04 -9.98 5.88
CA ASN A 310 -1.14 -8.84 5.72
C ASN A 310 -1.32 -8.09 4.39
N VAL A 311 -2.44 -8.31 3.69
CA VAL A 311 -2.78 -7.59 2.44
C VAL A 311 -4.10 -6.88 2.63
N ASP A 312 -4.11 -5.56 2.52
CA ASP A 312 -5.29 -4.74 2.84
C ASP A 312 -5.70 -3.75 1.73
N THR A 313 -4.92 -3.65 0.66
CA THR A 313 -5.09 -2.62 -0.37
C THR A 313 -5.18 -3.22 -1.78
N TYR A 314 -6.20 -2.78 -2.53
CA TYR A 314 -6.46 -3.12 -3.92
C TYR A 314 -6.69 -1.83 -4.70
N LEU A 315 -5.63 -1.27 -5.28
CA LEU A 315 -5.67 0.02 -5.94
C LEU A 315 -5.43 -0.15 -7.45
N ILE A 316 -6.29 0.47 -8.26
CA ILE A 316 -6.33 0.37 -9.72
C ILE A 316 -5.70 1.63 -10.31
N TRP A 317 -4.84 1.49 -11.35
CA TRP A 317 -4.14 2.65 -11.92
C TRP A 317 -4.98 3.38 -12.97
N GLY A 318 -6.23 3.64 -12.62
CA GLY A 318 -7.23 4.37 -13.42
C GLY A 318 -8.64 3.88 -13.18
N VAL A 319 -9.61 4.64 -13.65
CA VAL A 319 -11.04 4.27 -13.59
C VAL A 319 -11.50 3.70 -14.92
N SER A 320 -11.25 4.41 -16.03
CA SER A 320 -11.78 4.13 -17.36
C SER A 320 -10.67 4.02 -18.40
N ASP A 321 -10.87 3.11 -19.34
CA ASP A 321 -9.95 2.86 -20.45
C ASP A 321 -9.60 4.13 -21.24
N LYS A 322 -10.55 5.06 -21.39
CA LYS A 322 -10.39 6.32 -22.13
C LYS A 322 -9.31 7.24 -21.54
N TRP A 323 -9.16 7.27 -20.25
CA TRP A 323 -8.21 8.14 -19.53
C TRP A 323 -7.08 7.33 -18.88
N SER A 324 -6.71 6.21 -19.49
CA SER A 324 -5.63 5.36 -19.03
C SER A 324 -4.30 5.76 -19.66
N TRP A 325 -3.22 5.69 -18.87
CA TRP A 325 -1.84 5.84 -19.33
C TRP A 325 -1.40 4.73 -20.30
N LEU A 326 -2.09 3.61 -20.31
CA LEU A 326 -1.75 2.42 -21.11
C LEU A 326 -1.68 2.71 -22.62
N GLY A 327 -2.43 3.68 -23.12
CA GLY A 327 -2.36 4.11 -24.51
C GLY A 327 -0.95 4.55 -24.94
N GLY A 328 -0.21 5.20 -24.03
CA GLY A 328 1.18 5.57 -24.24
C GLY A 328 2.15 4.37 -24.28
N LEU A 329 1.75 3.22 -23.76
CA LEU A 329 2.52 1.97 -23.72
C LEU A 329 2.11 0.97 -24.83
N ASN A 330 1.33 1.42 -25.81
CA ASN A 330 0.77 0.54 -26.85
C ASN A 330 -0.11 -0.58 -26.28
N ARG A 331 -0.87 -0.27 -25.22
CA ARG A 331 -1.84 -1.17 -24.55
C ARG A 331 -3.22 -0.53 -24.53
N GLN A 332 -4.26 -1.34 -24.37
CA GLN A 332 -5.66 -0.91 -24.36
C GLN A 332 -6.51 -1.71 -23.38
N LYS A 333 -7.66 -1.17 -23.02
CA LYS A 333 -8.75 -1.83 -22.27
C LYS A 333 -8.29 -2.46 -20.95
N GLY A 334 -7.39 -1.78 -20.22
CA GLY A 334 -6.77 -2.33 -19.00
C GLY A 334 -7.53 -2.10 -17.71
N LEU A 335 -8.62 -1.32 -17.71
CA LEU A 335 -9.30 -0.87 -16.52
C LEU A 335 -10.71 -1.48 -16.38
N ILE A 336 -11.40 -1.13 -15.28
CA ILE A 336 -12.69 -1.76 -14.90
C ILE A 336 -13.91 -1.08 -15.50
N TYR A 337 -13.75 0.13 -16.07
CA TYR A 337 -14.77 0.83 -16.87
C TYR A 337 -14.27 1.05 -18.29
N ASP A 338 -15.18 1.00 -19.25
CA ASP A 338 -14.88 1.26 -20.66
C ASP A 338 -14.71 2.76 -20.97
N ASP A 339 -14.53 3.10 -22.25
CA ASP A 339 -14.37 4.48 -22.75
C ASP A 339 -15.60 5.38 -22.49
N ASN A 340 -16.77 4.77 -22.26
CA ASN A 340 -18.04 5.46 -22.00
C ASN A 340 -18.44 5.42 -20.52
N LEU A 341 -17.51 5.03 -19.63
CA LEU A 341 -17.75 4.87 -18.20
C LEU A 341 -18.83 3.80 -17.88
N GLN A 342 -18.97 2.78 -18.76
CA GLN A 342 -19.79 1.62 -18.46
C GLN A 342 -18.95 0.56 -17.76
N PRO A 343 -19.48 -0.13 -16.73
CA PRO A 343 -18.76 -1.21 -16.07
C PRO A 343 -18.46 -2.33 -17.06
N LYS A 344 -17.25 -2.90 -16.92
CA LYS A 344 -16.77 -4.05 -17.71
C LYS A 344 -16.92 -5.34 -16.89
N PRO A 345 -16.77 -6.53 -17.51
CA PRO A 345 -16.75 -7.81 -16.79
C PRO A 345 -15.77 -7.84 -15.60
N ALA A 346 -14.72 -7.03 -15.66
CA ALA A 346 -13.77 -6.87 -14.55
C ALA A 346 -14.44 -6.24 -13.31
N PHE A 347 -15.23 -5.18 -13.49
CA PHE A 347 -16.01 -4.58 -12.41
C PHE A 347 -16.99 -5.59 -11.79
N ASP A 348 -17.75 -6.30 -12.63
CA ASP A 348 -18.72 -7.29 -12.19
C ASP A 348 -18.06 -8.44 -11.41
N SER A 349 -16.89 -8.90 -11.87
CA SER A 349 -16.13 -9.96 -11.21
C SER A 349 -15.66 -9.55 -9.79
N ILE A 350 -15.21 -8.32 -9.63
CA ILE A 350 -14.81 -7.75 -8.34
C ILE A 350 -16.05 -7.63 -7.42
N MET A 351 -17.15 -7.06 -7.92
CA MET A 351 -18.40 -6.90 -7.18
C MET A 351 -18.92 -8.24 -6.66
N VAL A 352 -19.08 -9.22 -7.54
CA VAL A 352 -19.56 -10.56 -7.17
C VAL A 352 -18.66 -11.20 -6.13
N ARG A 353 -17.33 -11.05 -6.26
CA ARG A 353 -16.40 -11.64 -5.30
C ARG A 353 -16.52 -11.02 -3.92
N LEU A 354 -16.64 -9.70 -3.83
CA LEU A 354 -16.83 -8.98 -2.56
C LEU A 354 -18.17 -9.34 -1.89
N GLN A 355 -19.24 -9.48 -2.67
CA GLN A 355 -20.58 -9.85 -2.18
C GLN A 355 -20.61 -11.29 -1.63
N THR A 356 -19.86 -12.19 -2.26
CA THR A 356 -19.85 -13.62 -1.91
C THR A 356 -18.73 -14.02 -0.95
N TYR A 357 -17.88 -13.07 -0.55
CA TYR A 357 -16.80 -13.35 0.38
C TYR A 357 -17.34 -13.49 1.81
N GLU A 358 -17.07 -14.64 2.40
CA GLU A 358 -17.28 -14.89 3.83
C GLU A 358 -15.90 -15.03 4.48
N PRO A 359 -15.52 -14.12 5.37
CA PRO A 359 -14.24 -14.24 6.08
C PRO A 359 -14.24 -15.53 6.91
N PRO A 360 -13.10 -16.21 7.04
CA PRO A 360 -12.96 -17.38 7.91
C PRO A 360 -13.45 -17.06 9.33
N LYS A 361 -14.24 -17.96 9.91
CA LYS A 361 -14.92 -17.74 11.19
C LYS A 361 -14.00 -17.52 12.41
N ASP A 362 -12.68 -17.75 12.28
CA ASP A 362 -11.68 -17.71 13.36
C ASP A 362 -10.46 -16.83 13.14
N THR A 363 -10.46 -15.97 12.12
CA THR A 363 -9.36 -15.00 11.97
C THR A 363 -9.78 -13.63 12.44
N ALA A 364 -9.47 -13.28 13.69
CA ALA A 364 -9.42 -11.88 14.10
C ALA A 364 -8.34 -11.20 13.24
N LYS A 365 -8.77 -10.46 12.19
CA LYS A 365 -7.90 -9.53 11.49
C LYS A 365 -7.37 -8.54 12.53
N ILE A 366 -6.08 -8.26 12.50
CA ILE A 366 -5.47 -7.28 13.38
C ILE A 366 -6.19 -5.95 13.12
N ASP A 367 -7.00 -5.54 14.11
CA ASP A 367 -7.80 -4.31 14.03
C ASP A 367 -6.86 -3.09 14.04
N SER A 368 -6.78 -2.39 12.92
CA SER A 368 -6.04 -1.14 12.76
C SER A 368 -6.95 0.09 12.88
N THR A 369 -8.08 -0.02 13.60
CA THR A 369 -8.93 1.13 13.85
C THR A 369 -8.36 1.97 14.99
N VAL A 370 -7.60 3.01 14.65
CA VAL A 370 -7.46 4.19 15.50
C VAL A 370 -8.80 4.91 15.46
N LYS A 371 -9.59 4.76 16.52
CA LYS A 371 -10.81 5.56 16.71
C LYS A 371 -10.42 6.99 17.04
N ASP A 372 -10.80 7.88 16.16
CA ASP A 372 -10.94 9.30 16.48
C ASP A 372 -12.01 9.48 17.58
N SER A 373 -11.59 9.92 18.77
CA SER A 373 -12.49 10.30 19.85
C SER A 373 -12.18 11.71 20.29
N SER A 374 -12.87 12.64 19.64
CA SER A 374 -13.08 13.97 20.23
C SER A 374 -14.23 13.90 21.26
N ALA A 375 -13.93 14.35 22.45
CA ALA A 375 -14.75 15.02 23.46
C ALA A 375 -15.07 14.29 24.78
N LYS A 376 -14.53 14.95 25.82
CA LYS A 376 -15.06 15.25 27.18
C LYS A 376 -14.97 14.21 28.29
N ASP A 377 -13.97 14.51 29.12
CA ASP A 377 -14.00 14.75 30.58
C ASP A 377 -14.94 13.88 31.46
N SER A 378 -14.31 13.08 32.29
CA SER A 378 -14.47 13.09 33.77
C SER A 378 -13.76 11.91 34.46
N THR A 379 -12.86 12.29 35.37
CA THR A 379 -12.48 11.64 36.65
C THR A 379 -12.15 10.15 36.75
N ALA A 380 -10.86 9.94 37.01
CA ALA A 380 -10.24 9.08 38.04
C ALA A 380 -10.45 7.57 38.00
N LYS A 381 -9.39 6.84 37.75
CA LYS A 381 -8.57 6.06 38.70
C LYS A 381 -7.74 5.02 37.94
N ASP A 382 -6.46 5.13 38.21
CA ASP A 382 -5.44 4.07 38.35
C ASP A 382 -5.75 2.69 37.72
N SER A 383 -5.06 2.38 36.61
CA SER A 383 -4.64 1.01 36.30
C SER A 383 -3.48 1.05 35.29
N THR A 384 -2.37 0.51 35.74
CA THR A 384 -1.12 0.14 35.10
C THR A 384 -1.19 -0.08 33.58
N ASP A 385 -0.50 0.77 32.83
CA ASP A 385 -0.22 0.60 31.40
C ASP A 385 0.62 -0.66 31.16
N ALA A 386 -0.04 -1.74 30.72
CA ALA A 386 0.63 -2.92 30.24
C ALA A 386 1.13 -2.65 28.81
N ILE A 387 2.41 -2.30 28.65
CA ILE A 387 3.08 -2.26 27.34
C ILE A 387 3.07 -3.67 26.76
N ARG A 388 2.38 -3.86 25.62
CA ARG A 388 2.34 -5.14 24.91
C ARG A 388 3.74 -5.58 24.51
N THR A 389 4.20 -6.70 25.02
CA THR A 389 5.44 -7.36 24.62
C THR A 389 5.23 -7.99 23.25
N ILE A 390 5.98 -7.55 22.23
CA ILE A 390 6.04 -8.24 20.94
C ILE A 390 7.10 -9.35 21.09
N PRO A 391 6.76 -10.65 20.90
CA PRO A 391 7.75 -11.70 20.93
C PRO A 391 8.74 -11.54 19.79
N SER A 392 10.03 -11.46 20.08
CA SER A 392 11.07 -11.42 19.04
C SER A 392 11.31 -12.82 18.51
N LEU A 393 11.50 -12.94 17.18
CA LEU A 393 11.92 -14.17 16.51
C LEU A 393 13.27 -14.72 17.02
N SER A 394 14.04 -13.93 17.77
CA SER A 394 15.32 -14.31 18.39
C SER A 394 15.18 -15.00 19.74
N GLY A 395 13.97 -15.16 20.27
CA GLY A 395 13.74 -15.68 21.64
C GLY A 395 14.19 -14.73 22.75
N LEU A 396 14.57 -13.47 22.42
CA LEU A 396 14.77 -12.41 23.38
C LEU A 396 13.48 -11.63 23.56
N SER A 397 13.15 -11.25 24.79
CA SER A 397 12.11 -10.27 25.05
C SER A 397 12.55 -9.28 26.12
N MET A 398 11.94 -8.09 26.13
CA MET A 398 12.20 -7.09 27.15
C MET A 398 10.89 -6.47 27.64
N HIS A 399 10.92 -6.06 28.90
CA HIS A 399 9.85 -5.31 29.55
C HIS A 399 10.48 -4.19 30.37
N LEU A 400 9.92 -2.99 30.28
CA LEU A 400 10.33 -1.85 31.07
C LEU A 400 9.29 -1.63 32.19
N SER A 401 9.76 -1.57 33.42
CA SER A 401 8.97 -1.12 34.57
C SER A 401 9.73 0.02 35.23
N ASP A 402 9.13 1.20 35.30
CA ASP A 402 9.79 2.45 35.68
C ASP A 402 11.07 2.67 34.87
N ARG A 403 12.23 2.57 35.51
CA ARG A 403 13.54 2.70 34.89
C ARG A 403 14.32 1.42 34.78
N THR A 404 13.73 0.31 35.20
CA THR A 404 14.35 -1.04 35.17
C THR A 404 13.92 -1.78 33.92
N LEU A 405 14.88 -2.13 33.08
CA LEU A 405 14.69 -2.96 31.89
C LEU A 405 14.88 -4.41 32.27
N PHE A 406 13.81 -5.20 32.16
CA PHE A 406 13.82 -6.66 32.35
C PHE A 406 14.04 -7.34 30.99
N ILE A 407 14.91 -8.35 30.96
CA ILE A 407 15.30 -9.07 29.74
C ILE A 407 15.06 -10.57 29.99
N THR A 408 14.36 -11.22 29.08
CA THR A 408 14.20 -12.67 29.06
C THR A 408 14.76 -13.28 27.80
N GLY A 409 15.16 -14.55 27.88
CA GLY A 409 15.76 -15.25 26.73
C GLY A 409 17.26 -14.98 26.52
N ALA A 410 17.91 -14.21 27.42
CA ALA A 410 19.35 -13.99 27.46
C ALA A 410 19.97 -14.45 28.76
N THR A 411 21.21 -14.93 28.71
CA THR A 411 22.03 -15.31 29.87
C THR A 411 23.12 -14.28 30.18
N ALA A 412 23.55 -13.49 29.19
CA ALA A 412 24.58 -12.44 29.33
C ALA A 412 24.47 -11.41 28.19
N ALA A 413 23.44 -10.57 28.22
CA ALA A 413 23.18 -9.61 27.15
C ALA A 413 24.09 -8.36 27.22
N LYS A 414 24.37 -7.78 26.05
CA LYS A 414 24.80 -6.38 25.91
C LYS A 414 23.55 -5.53 25.72
N VAL A 415 23.39 -4.50 26.55
CA VAL A 415 22.31 -3.50 26.44
C VAL A 415 22.92 -2.17 26.03
N GLU A 416 22.37 -1.54 25.03
CA GLU A 416 22.76 -0.21 24.57
C GLU A 416 21.48 0.63 24.43
N VAL A 417 21.52 1.88 24.93
CA VAL A 417 20.42 2.83 24.79
C VAL A 417 20.92 4.01 23.96
N PHE A 418 20.15 4.38 22.97
CA PHE A 418 20.44 5.48 22.07
C PHE A 418 19.39 6.57 22.21
N ASP A 419 19.79 7.83 22.12
CA ASP A 419 18.84 8.92 21.94
C ASP A 419 18.22 8.89 20.53
N MET A 420 17.23 9.75 20.28
CA MET A 420 16.54 9.82 19.00
C MET A 420 17.44 10.36 17.86
N GLN A 421 18.66 10.80 18.15
CA GLN A 421 19.69 11.17 17.17
C GLN A 421 20.68 10.02 16.90
N GLY A 422 20.46 8.85 17.51
CA GLY A 422 21.28 7.66 17.33
C GLY A 422 22.59 7.69 18.17
N ARG A 423 22.77 8.65 19.10
CA ARG A 423 23.94 8.71 19.97
C ARG A 423 23.76 7.75 21.14
N PRO A 424 24.75 6.92 21.48
CA PRO A 424 24.67 6.05 22.65
C PRO A 424 24.69 6.89 23.93
N VAL A 425 23.68 6.75 24.77
CA VAL A 425 23.54 7.45 26.05
C VAL A 425 23.71 6.52 27.26
N PHE A 426 23.62 5.20 27.05
CA PHE A 426 23.84 4.17 28.06
C PHE A 426 24.33 2.88 27.43
N SER A 427 25.22 2.16 28.12
CA SER A 427 25.65 0.82 27.70
C SER A 427 25.99 -0.04 28.91
N ALA A 428 25.49 -1.28 28.94
CA ALA A 428 25.82 -2.30 29.92
C ALA A 428 26.18 -3.61 29.22
N LYS A 429 27.14 -4.35 29.76
CA LYS A 429 27.57 -5.68 29.26
C LYS A 429 27.25 -6.76 30.31
N ASN A 430 27.08 -7.99 29.84
CA ASN A 430 26.83 -9.16 30.69
C ASN A 430 25.58 -9.00 31.59
N VAL A 431 24.55 -8.33 31.07
CA VAL A 431 23.29 -8.13 31.80
C VAL A 431 22.56 -9.46 31.92
N LYS A 432 22.18 -9.83 33.14
CA LYS A 432 21.42 -11.03 33.47
C LYS A 432 20.07 -10.64 34.05
N GLY A 433 19.00 -10.88 33.33
CA GLY A 433 17.63 -10.66 33.79
C GLY A 433 17.17 -9.21 33.79
N SER A 434 17.93 -8.27 34.39
CA SER A 434 17.52 -6.84 34.42
C SER A 434 18.67 -5.87 34.52
N VAL A 435 18.41 -4.59 34.18
CA VAL A 435 19.35 -3.48 34.31
C VAL A 435 18.59 -2.15 34.48
N ASP A 436 19.07 -1.31 35.41
CA ASP A 436 18.52 0.03 35.62
C ASP A 436 19.10 1.00 34.60
N LEU A 437 18.22 1.70 33.90
CA LEU A 437 18.58 2.68 32.88
C LEU A 437 18.82 4.06 33.53
N LYS A 438 20.09 4.42 33.68
CA LYS A 438 20.52 5.71 34.26
C LYS A 438 20.63 6.76 33.15
N VAL A 439 19.50 7.14 32.58
CA VAL A 439 19.38 8.20 31.54
C VAL A 439 18.26 9.16 31.94
N ALA A 440 18.24 10.37 31.40
CA ALA A 440 17.18 11.36 31.67
C ALA A 440 15.81 10.90 31.18
N ASP A 441 14.74 11.63 31.54
CA ASP A 441 13.41 11.39 30.96
C ASP A 441 13.45 11.70 29.46
N GLY A 442 12.76 10.88 28.66
CA GLY A 442 12.80 11.06 27.22
C GLY A 442 12.44 9.79 26.43
N LEU A 443 12.54 9.91 25.12
CA LEU A 443 12.37 8.82 24.17
C LEU A 443 13.74 8.27 23.77
N TYR A 444 13.85 6.94 23.79
CA TYR A 444 15.09 6.22 23.52
C TYR A 444 14.85 4.97 22.70
N VAL A 445 15.88 4.48 22.04
CA VAL A 445 15.91 3.15 21.42
C VAL A 445 16.84 2.27 22.24
N VAL A 446 16.32 1.17 22.76
CA VAL A 446 17.10 0.14 23.45
C VAL A 446 17.46 -0.98 22.48
N ARG A 447 18.73 -1.34 22.44
CA ARG A 447 19.25 -2.49 21.71
C ARG A 447 19.83 -3.51 22.66
N ILE A 448 19.32 -4.75 22.60
CA ILE A 448 19.80 -5.90 23.38
C ILE A 448 20.44 -6.89 22.42
N ARG A 449 21.64 -7.40 22.74
CA ARG A 449 22.35 -8.38 21.94
C ARG A 449 22.95 -9.48 22.81
N GLU A 450 22.87 -10.71 22.35
CA GLU A 450 23.58 -11.87 22.89
C GLU A 450 23.91 -12.84 21.76
N GLY A 451 25.18 -12.98 21.39
CA GLY A 451 25.63 -13.75 20.24
C GLY A 451 25.01 -13.24 18.94
N SER A 452 24.34 -14.11 18.19
CA SER A 452 23.58 -13.74 16.97
C SER A 452 22.18 -13.20 17.24
N LYS A 453 21.70 -13.27 18.49
CA LYS A 453 20.38 -12.76 18.87
C LYS A 453 20.43 -11.25 19.07
N SER A 454 19.43 -10.53 18.55
CA SER A 454 19.29 -9.08 18.73
C SER A 454 17.83 -8.71 18.89
N LEU A 455 17.56 -7.77 19.81
CA LEU A 455 16.26 -7.15 19.99
C LEU A 455 16.48 -5.63 20.03
N MET A 456 15.65 -4.88 19.33
CA MET A 456 15.66 -3.42 19.37
C MET A 456 14.23 -2.92 19.59
N GLN A 457 14.05 -2.01 20.55
CA GLN A 457 12.73 -1.49 20.88
C GLN A 457 12.85 -0.03 21.35
N ARG A 458 11.87 0.79 20.97
CA ARG A 458 11.71 2.14 21.46
C ARG A 458 11.07 2.12 22.86
N ILE A 459 11.57 2.93 23.77
CA ILE A 459 11.05 3.11 25.11
C ILE A 459 10.84 4.59 25.42
N SER A 460 9.90 4.87 26.32
CA SER A 460 9.72 6.18 26.95
C SER A 460 10.06 6.06 28.43
N LEU A 461 10.95 6.91 28.93
CA LEU A 461 11.25 7.08 30.34
C LEU A 461 10.63 8.37 30.84
N LYS A 462 9.93 8.29 31.95
CA LYS A 462 9.30 9.42 32.65
C LYS A 462 9.86 9.56 34.06
#